data_23716ecced83ca39126dd7f61dfd3370
#
_entry.id   23716ecced83ca39126dd7f61dfd3370
#
_cell.length_a   1.000
_cell.length_b   1.000
_cell.length_c   1.000
_cell.angle_alpha   90.00
_cell.angle_beta   90.00
_cell.angle_gamma   90.00
#
_symmetry.space_group_name_H-M   'P 1'
#
loop_
_entity.id
_entity.type
_entity.pdbx_description
1 polymer ?
#
loop_
_entity_poly.entity_id
_entity_poly.type
_entity_poly.pdbx_seq_one_letter_code
_entity_poly.pdbx_strand_id
1 'polypeptide(L)'
;MLTLKQLRDDPQYVVRKLAVKHFDAREIVEKVIALDDNRKALQTESDALLGRQKKAAADIGALMKAGRREEAEAAKAEVAALKARSTELLAQADRNNAELQDLLVLLPNLPCDLVPEGAGAADNLVVKMGGEDPVLPEGALPHWELARKYDIIDFDLGVKITGAGFPVYKGKGAKLQRALINYFLDRNTAAGYQEVEPPVMVNAASGFGTGQLPDKEGQMYHATVDNFYMVPTAEVPVTNIFRDVILTPDQLPQKLTAYTPCFRREAGSYGKDVRGLNRLHQFDKVEIVRIEKPENSYAALDQMVAHVESLVNELGLRYRILRLCGGDMSFTSAITYDFELWSAAQGRWLEISSVSNFESYQANRLKCRYKDENGKMQLVHTLNGSSLALPRVVAALLEDNQKDGYIEIPEVLRPYTGFDRIG
;
A
#
# COMPACT_ATOMS: atom_id res chain seq x y z
N MET A 1 -9.53 -4.72 1.13
CA MET A 1 -10.84 -4.80 1.86
C MET A 1 -11.22 -6.26 2.02
N LEU A 2 -11.65 -6.65 3.21
CA LEU A 2 -12.13 -8.01 3.43
C LEU A 2 -13.35 -8.29 2.55
N THR A 3 -13.51 -9.54 2.13
CA THR A 3 -14.68 -9.96 1.35
C THR A 3 -15.86 -10.29 2.26
N LEU A 4 -17.09 -10.08 1.79
CA LEU A 4 -18.30 -10.51 2.52
C LEU A 4 -18.27 -12.03 2.82
N LYS A 5 -17.66 -12.82 1.92
CA LYS A 5 -17.50 -14.26 2.14
C LYS A 5 -16.67 -14.57 3.39
N GLN A 6 -15.49 -13.92 3.54
CA GLN A 6 -14.66 -14.11 4.75
C GLN A 6 -15.40 -13.74 6.03
N LEU A 7 -16.16 -12.62 6.01
CA LEU A 7 -16.91 -12.15 7.17
C LEU A 7 -18.07 -13.07 7.54
N ARG A 8 -18.67 -13.78 6.58
CA ARG A 8 -19.82 -14.66 6.80
C ARG A 8 -19.44 -16.10 7.10
N ASP A 9 -18.32 -16.59 6.54
CA ASP A 9 -17.90 -17.98 6.71
C ASP A 9 -17.51 -18.26 8.18
N ASP A 10 -16.79 -17.35 8.84
CA ASP A 10 -16.48 -17.42 10.28
C ASP A 10 -16.30 -16.02 10.87
N PRO A 11 -17.39 -15.34 11.30
CA PRO A 11 -17.33 -14.01 11.90
C PRO A 11 -16.45 -13.96 13.16
N GLN A 12 -16.47 -15.01 13.96
CA GLN A 12 -15.70 -15.09 15.20
C GLN A 12 -14.20 -15.22 14.92
N TYR A 13 -13.81 -15.93 13.87
CA TYR A 13 -12.43 -15.97 13.43
C TYR A 13 -11.94 -14.58 13.03
N VAL A 14 -12.72 -13.84 12.23
CA VAL A 14 -12.40 -12.47 11.84
C VAL A 14 -12.19 -11.57 13.06
N VAL A 15 -13.10 -11.60 14.04
CA VAL A 15 -12.98 -10.81 15.27
C VAL A 15 -11.71 -11.18 16.04
N ARG A 16 -11.43 -12.48 16.22
CA ARG A 16 -10.20 -12.94 16.90
C ARG A 16 -8.92 -12.49 16.17
N LYS A 17 -8.90 -12.60 14.85
CA LYS A 17 -7.72 -12.20 14.04
C LYS A 17 -7.49 -10.70 14.09
N LEU A 18 -8.54 -9.89 14.04
CA LEU A 18 -8.41 -8.44 14.12
C LEU A 18 -8.02 -7.95 15.53
N ALA A 19 -8.34 -8.70 16.58
CA ALA A 19 -7.86 -8.42 17.93
C ALA A 19 -6.33 -8.48 18.04
N VAL A 20 -5.63 -9.27 17.20
CA VAL A 20 -4.16 -9.29 17.11
C VAL A 20 -3.61 -7.91 16.69
N LYS A 21 -4.36 -7.16 15.86
CA LYS A 21 -4.07 -5.76 15.48
C LYS A 21 -4.64 -4.73 16.47
N HIS A 22 -5.05 -5.15 17.64
CA HIS A 22 -5.72 -4.31 18.63
C HIS A 22 -6.98 -3.60 18.11
N PHE A 23 -7.67 -4.23 17.13
CA PHE A 23 -8.88 -3.70 16.53
C PHE A 23 -10.11 -4.48 16.99
N ASP A 24 -11.03 -3.82 17.71
CA ASP A 24 -12.32 -4.42 18.07
C ASP A 24 -13.28 -4.34 16.86
N ALA A 25 -13.43 -5.49 16.20
CA ALA A 25 -14.23 -5.60 14.98
C ALA A 25 -15.66 -6.08 15.23
N ARG A 26 -16.03 -6.48 16.45
CA ARG A 26 -17.28 -7.22 16.72
C ARG A 26 -18.51 -6.48 16.19
N GLU A 27 -18.70 -5.27 16.62
CA GLU A 27 -19.88 -4.47 16.26
C GLU A 27 -19.94 -4.20 14.73
N ILE A 28 -18.78 -3.91 14.12
CA ILE A 28 -18.71 -3.65 12.68
C ILE A 28 -19.03 -4.91 11.89
N VAL A 29 -18.50 -6.06 12.28
CA VAL A 29 -18.76 -7.36 11.61
C VAL A 29 -20.23 -7.72 11.69
N GLU A 30 -20.87 -7.57 12.87
CA GLU A 30 -22.30 -7.82 13.06
C GLU A 30 -23.16 -6.91 12.16
N LYS A 31 -22.85 -5.61 12.12
CA LYS A 31 -23.54 -4.64 11.25
C LYS A 31 -23.39 -4.95 9.77
N VAL A 32 -22.16 -5.29 9.34
CA VAL A 32 -21.88 -5.66 7.94
C VAL A 32 -22.69 -6.89 7.52
N ILE A 33 -22.79 -7.91 8.37
CA ILE A 33 -23.59 -9.11 8.10
C ILE A 33 -25.07 -8.76 8.00
N ALA A 34 -25.59 -7.94 8.91
CA ALA A 34 -26.99 -7.50 8.89
C ALA A 34 -27.32 -6.70 7.62
N LEU A 35 -26.41 -5.79 7.20
CA LEU A 35 -26.58 -5.01 5.97
C LEU A 35 -26.51 -5.89 4.71
N ASP A 36 -25.66 -6.92 4.70
CA ASP A 36 -25.61 -7.88 3.59
C ASP A 36 -26.89 -8.73 3.53
N ASP A 37 -27.47 -9.11 4.66
CA ASP A 37 -28.77 -9.81 4.68
C ASP A 37 -29.90 -8.91 4.16
N ASN A 38 -29.92 -7.63 4.58
CA ASN A 38 -30.86 -6.65 4.05
C ASN A 38 -30.67 -6.43 2.54
N ARG A 39 -29.43 -6.34 2.05
CA ARG A 39 -29.12 -6.24 0.62
C ARG A 39 -29.73 -7.41 -0.18
N LYS A 40 -29.60 -8.64 0.33
CA LYS A 40 -30.18 -9.84 -0.30
C LYS A 40 -31.71 -9.80 -0.30
N ALA A 41 -32.32 -9.35 0.81
CA ALA A 41 -33.76 -9.21 0.90
C ALA A 41 -34.29 -8.17 -0.09
N LEU A 42 -33.66 -6.99 -0.17
CA LEU A 42 -34.02 -5.93 -1.13
C LEU A 42 -33.85 -6.39 -2.58
N GLN A 43 -32.80 -7.16 -2.88
CA GLN A 43 -32.62 -7.74 -4.23
C GLN A 43 -33.75 -8.72 -4.58
N THR A 44 -34.10 -9.60 -3.65
CA THR A 44 -35.21 -10.59 -3.87
C THR A 44 -36.54 -9.87 -4.09
N GLU A 45 -36.86 -8.84 -3.29
CA GLU A 45 -38.08 -8.03 -3.47
C GLU A 45 -38.06 -7.30 -4.81
N SER A 46 -36.93 -6.71 -5.20
CA SER A 46 -36.76 -6.03 -6.48
C SER A 46 -37.00 -6.97 -7.67
N ASP A 47 -36.41 -8.16 -7.64
CA ASP A 47 -36.55 -9.17 -8.71
C ASP A 47 -38.03 -9.63 -8.83
N ALA A 48 -38.69 -9.84 -7.70
CA ALA A 48 -40.12 -10.20 -7.67
C ALA A 48 -41.01 -9.08 -8.26
N LEU A 49 -40.74 -7.82 -7.90
CA LEU A 49 -41.47 -6.67 -8.44
C LEU A 49 -41.28 -6.50 -9.95
N LEU A 50 -40.03 -6.65 -10.43
CA LEU A 50 -39.72 -6.59 -11.86
C LEU A 50 -40.44 -7.71 -12.64
N GLY A 51 -40.55 -8.91 -12.07
CA GLY A 51 -41.32 -10.02 -12.64
C GLY A 51 -42.79 -9.69 -12.75
N ARG A 52 -43.41 -9.15 -11.67
CA ARG A 52 -44.83 -8.71 -11.68
C ARG A 52 -45.08 -7.58 -12.67
N GLN A 53 -44.19 -6.59 -12.73
CA GLN A 53 -44.26 -5.46 -13.65
C GLN A 53 -44.26 -5.91 -15.12
N LYS A 54 -43.37 -6.86 -15.48
CA LYS A 54 -43.32 -7.43 -16.83
C LYS A 54 -44.62 -8.15 -17.19
N LYS A 55 -45.14 -8.93 -16.25
CA LYS A 55 -46.42 -9.67 -16.46
C LYS A 55 -47.58 -8.69 -16.65
N ALA A 56 -47.78 -7.75 -15.73
CA ALA A 56 -48.87 -6.77 -15.82
C ALA A 56 -48.80 -5.92 -17.10
N ALA A 57 -47.58 -5.55 -17.53
CA ALA A 57 -47.36 -4.82 -18.78
C ALA A 57 -47.75 -5.66 -20.03
N ALA A 58 -47.47 -6.96 -20.03
CA ALA A 58 -47.91 -7.88 -21.11
C ALA A 58 -49.41 -8.02 -21.16
N ASP A 59 -50.09 -8.12 -20.00
CA ASP A 59 -51.52 -8.27 -19.87
C ASP A 59 -52.30 -7.06 -20.41
N ILE A 60 -51.77 -5.82 -20.28
CA ILE A 60 -52.40 -4.60 -20.83
C ILE A 60 -52.66 -4.73 -22.33
N GLY A 61 -51.67 -5.23 -23.09
CA GLY A 61 -51.80 -5.41 -24.55
C GLY A 61 -52.89 -6.41 -24.93
N ALA A 62 -53.00 -7.52 -24.17
CA ALA A 62 -54.00 -8.55 -24.38
C ALA A 62 -55.42 -8.04 -24.02
N LEU A 63 -55.58 -7.34 -22.89
CA LEU A 63 -56.84 -6.75 -22.43
C LEU A 63 -57.35 -5.69 -23.40
N MET A 64 -56.49 -4.85 -23.93
CA MET A 64 -56.86 -3.84 -24.93
C MET A 64 -57.34 -4.47 -26.23
N LYS A 65 -56.68 -5.55 -26.71
CA LYS A 65 -57.12 -6.30 -27.89
C LYS A 65 -58.46 -7.01 -27.68
N ALA A 66 -58.72 -7.46 -26.45
CA ALA A 66 -59.98 -8.10 -26.07
C ALA A 66 -61.14 -7.10 -25.79
N GLY A 67 -60.90 -5.78 -25.91
CA GLY A 67 -61.92 -4.75 -25.64
C GLY A 67 -62.23 -4.52 -24.15
N ARG A 68 -61.43 -5.12 -23.22
CA ARG A 68 -61.65 -5.07 -21.76
C ARG A 68 -60.96 -3.82 -21.18
N ARG A 69 -61.49 -2.63 -21.51
CA ARG A 69 -60.88 -1.33 -21.24
C ARG A 69 -60.69 -1.03 -19.74
N GLU A 70 -61.70 -1.31 -18.91
CA GLU A 70 -61.63 -1.07 -17.47
C GLU A 70 -60.52 -1.88 -16.81
N GLU A 71 -60.36 -3.15 -17.20
CA GLU A 71 -59.29 -4.01 -16.68
C GLU A 71 -57.89 -3.60 -17.21
N ALA A 72 -57.82 -3.08 -18.44
CA ALA A 72 -56.59 -2.52 -18.98
C ALA A 72 -56.18 -1.25 -18.21
N GLU A 73 -57.10 -0.38 -17.81
CA GLU A 73 -56.80 0.79 -16.97
C GLU A 73 -56.38 0.37 -15.55
N ALA A 74 -57.03 -0.64 -14.95
CA ALA A 74 -56.59 -1.19 -13.69
C ALA A 74 -55.15 -1.76 -13.75
N ALA A 75 -54.82 -2.51 -14.81
CA ALA A 75 -53.46 -3.04 -15.05
C ALA A 75 -52.44 -1.91 -15.27
N LYS A 76 -52.78 -0.81 -15.92
CA LYS A 76 -51.91 0.38 -16.04
C LYS A 76 -51.65 1.03 -14.68
N ALA A 77 -52.67 1.16 -13.85
CA ALA A 77 -52.55 1.68 -12.50
C ALA A 77 -51.62 0.78 -11.63
N GLU A 78 -51.80 -0.56 -11.77
CA GLU A 78 -50.91 -1.52 -11.10
C GLU A 78 -49.44 -1.34 -11.56
N VAL A 79 -49.18 -1.25 -12.86
CA VAL A 79 -47.83 -1.02 -13.41
C VAL A 79 -47.22 0.29 -12.86
N ALA A 80 -48.04 1.36 -12.77
CA ALA A 80 -47.57 2.63 -12.20
C ALA A 80 -47.18 2.51 -10.71
N ALA A 81 -47.99 1.80 -9.91
CA ALA A 81 -47.73 1.54 -8.51
C ALA A 81 -46.48 0.67 -8.32
N LEU A 82 -46.32 -0.39 -9.12
CA LEU A 82 -45.11 -1.25 -9.09
C LEU A 82 -43.86 -0.48 -9.48
N LYS A 83 -43.95 0.44 -10.45
CA LYS A 83 -42.83 1.30 -10.85
C LYS A 83 -42.41 2.27 -9.72
N ALA A 84 -43.38 2.89 -9.05
CA ALA A 84 -43.11 3.74 -7.90
C ALA A 84 -42.39 2.97 -6.77
N ARG A 85 -42.90 1.76 -6.44
CA ARG A 85 -42.27 0.89 -5.43
C ARG A 85 -40.88 0.44 -5.82
N SER A 86 -40.66 0.13 -7.11
CA SER A 86 -39.30 -0.22 -7.61
C SER A 86 -38.30 0.92 -7.43
N THR A 87 -38.71 2.16 -7.71
CA THR A 87 -37.86 3.35 -7.49
C THR A 87 -37.50 3.52 -6.02
N GLU A 88 -38.45 3.30 -5.12
CA GLU A 88 -38.25 3.38 -3.68
C GLU A 88 -37.28 2.31 -3.18
N LEU A 89 -37.42 1.06 -3.66
CA LEU A 89 -36.49 -0.04 -3.33
C LEU A 89 -35.08 0.19 -3.85
N LEU A 90 -34.93 0.75 -5.05
CA LEU A 90 -33.59 1.11 -5.56
C LEU A 90 -32.92 2.13 -4.66
N ALA A 91 -33.67 3.17 -4.24
CA ALA A 91 -33.11 4.16 -3.31
C ALA A 91 -32.75 3.56 -1.92
N GLN A 92 -33.48 2.55 -1.46
CA GLN A 92 -33.16 1.82 -0.23
C GLN A 92 -31.91 0.95 -0.43
N ALA A 93 -31.80 0.24 -1.56
CA ALA A 93 -30.63 -0.57 -1.90
C ALA A 93 -29.36 0.27 -2.01
N ASP A 94 -29.45 1.44 -2.64
CA ASP A 94 -28.31 2.36 -2.76
C ASP A 94 -27.81 2.84 -1.39
N ARG A 95 -28.73 3.24 -0.50
CA ARG A 95 -28.35 3.63 0.88
C ARG A 95 -27.73 2.47 1.64
N ASN A 96 -28.31 1.29 1.57
CA ASN A 96 -27.78 0.09 2.22
C ASN A 96 -26.39 -0.29 1.70
N ASN A 97 -26.18 -0.18 0.38
CA ASN A 97 -24.87 -0.47 -0.22
C ASN A 97 -23.81 0.57 0.18
N ALA A 98 -24.17 1.85 0.26
CA ALA A 98 -23.26 2.90 0.72
C ALA A 98 -22.83 2.64 2.16
N GLU A 99 -23.77 2.39 3.08
CA GLU A 99 -23.45 2.10 4.49
C GLU A 99 -22.62 0.82 4.63
N LEU A 100 -22.92 -0.22 3.86
CA LEU A 100 -22.15 -1.45 3.81
C LEU A 100 -20.68 -1.19 3.38
N GLN A 101 -20.47 -0.38 2.35
CA GLN A 101 -19.12 -0.01 1.89
C GLN A 101 -18.39 0.83 2.92
N ASP A 102 -19.04 1.80 3.55
CA ASP A 102 -18.48 2.64 4.59
C ASP A 102 -17.97 1.82 5.80
N LEU A 103 -18.71 0.77 6.19
CA LEU A 103 -18.28 -0.12 7.26
C LEU A 103 -17.15 -1.08 6.82
N LEU A 104 -17.22 -1.62 5.60
CA LEU A 104 -16.19 -2.54 5.10
C LEU A 104 -14.81 -1.87 5.01
N VAL A 105 -14.74 -0.58 4.66
CA VAL A 105 -13.45 0.13 4.59
C VAL A 105 -12.84 0.43 5.96
N LEU A 106 -13.61 0.31 7.05
CA LEU A 106 -13.11 0.47 8.41
C LEU A 106 -12.37 -0.77 8.92
N LEU A 107 -12.60 -1.94 8.33
CA LEU A 107 -11.99 -3.20 8.76
C LEU A 107 -10.56 -3.31 8.21
N PRO A 108 -9.54 -3.51 9.06
CA PRO A 108 -8.19 -3.83 8.62
C PRO A 108 -8.11 -5.19 7.93
N ASN A 109 -6.99 -5.46 7.28
CA ASN A 109 -6.70 -6.80 6.77
C ASN A 109 -6.42 -7.77 7.92
N LEU A 110 -6.76 -9.05 7.72
CA LEU A 110 -6.48 -10.11 8.69
C LEU A 110 -4.96 -10.38 8.74
N PRO A 111 -4.34 -10.36 9.93
CA PRO A 111 -2.96 -10.82 10.07
C PRO A 111 -2.89 -12.34 9.86
N CYS A 112 -1.85 -12.83 9.16
CA CYS A 112 -1.62 -14.26 9.03
C CYS A 112 -1.17 -14.88 10.37
N ASP A 113 -1.09 -16.23 10.43
CA ASP A 113 -0.74 -16.93 11.68
C ASP A 113 0.72 -16.76 12.11
N LEU A 114 1.59 -16.25 11.23
CA LEU A 114 2.99 -15.96 11.54
C LEU A 114 3.21 -14.63 12.26
N VAL A 115 2.19 -13.76 12.31
CA VAL A 115 2.28 -12.45 12.95
C VAL A 115 2.29 -12.62 14.47
N PRO A 116 3.35 -12.17 15.17
CA PRO A 116 3.40 -12.25 16.62
C PRO A 116 2.40 -11.28 17.28
N GLU A 117 1.93 -11.64 18.46
CA GLU A 117 1.22 -10.72 19.33
C GLU A 117 2.19 -9.63 19.80
N GLY A 118 1.68 -8.41 20.01
CA GLY A 118 2.48 -7.28 20.49
C GLY A 118 1.72 -5.97 20.32
N ALA A 119 2.05 -4.99 21.16
CA ALA A 119 1.37 -3.70 21.24
C ALA A 119 1.99 -2.64 20.31
N GLY A 120 3.24 -2.82 19.87
CA GLY A 120 3.94 -1.85 19.02
C GLY A 120 5.38 -2.26 18.72
N ALA A 121 6.16 -1.34 18.18
CA ALA A 121 7.51 -1.59 17.63
C ALA A 121 8.49 -2.33 18.56
N ALA A 122 8.35 -2.19 19.88
CA ALA A 122 9.19 -2.88 20.84
C ALA A 122 8.98 -4.42 20.87
N ASP A 123 7.81 -4.87 20.41
CA ASP A 123 7.40 -6.26 20.42
C ASP A 123 7.65 -6.97 19.07
N ASN A 124 8.24 -6.26 18.10
CA ASN A 124 8.60 -6.84 16.81
C ASN A 124 9.67 -7.91 16.97
N LEU A 125 9.51 -9.01 16.22
CA LEU A 125 10.43 -10.14 16.29
C LEU A 125 11.61 -9.92 15.36
N VAL A 126 12.84 -9.83 15.91
CA VAL A 126 14.07 -9.88 15.11
C VAL A 126 14.23 -11.28 14.54
N VAL A 127 14.09 -11.42 13.22
CA VAL A 127 14.19 -12.73 12.54
C VAL A 127 15.59 -12.96 11.95
N LYS A 128 16.34 -11.88 11.68
CA LYS A 128 17.69 -11.97 11.15
C LYS A 128 18.49 -10.71 11.47
N MET A 129 19.80 -10.87 11.60
CA MET A 129 20.78 -9.78 11.65
C MET A 129 21.91 -10.08 10.67
N GLY A 130 22.50 -9.05 10.07
CA GLY A 130 23.61 -9.18 9.14
C GLY A 130 24.42 -7.89 9.02
N GLY A 131 25.49 -7.97 8.21
CA GLY A 131 26.49 -6.91 8.10
C GLY A 131 27.42 -6.84 9.33
N GLU A 132 28.53 -6.17 9.16
CA GLU A 132 29.53 -5.98 10.22
C GLU A 132 29.31 -4.63 10.90
N ASP A 133 29.78 -4.51 12.15
CA ASP A 133 29.85 -3.23 12.85
C ASP A 133 30.80 -2.27 12.11
N PRO A 134 30.35 -1.04 11.79
CA PRO A 134 31.23 -0.10 11.11
C PRO A 134 32.41 0.30 12.00
N VAL A 135 33.62 0.30 11.41
CA VAL A 135 34.82 0.80 12.07
C VAL A 135 34.93 2.30 11.80
N LEU A 136 34.55 3.09 12.80
CA LEU A 136 34.52 4.55 12.69
C LEU A 136 35.86 5.18 13.17
N PRO A 137 36.32 6.30 12.54
CA PRO A 137 37.42 7.07 13.00
C PRO A 137 37.11 7.78 14.33
N GLU A 138 38.16 8.19 15.06
CA GLU A 138 37.99 9.04 16.23
C GLU A 138 37.29 10.37 15.85
N GLY A 139 36.28 10.77 16.61
CA GLY A 139 35.51 11.97 16.30
C GLY A 139 34.56 11.83 15.10
N ALA A 140 34.12 10.62 14.77
CA ALA A 140 33.11 10.37 13.73
C ALA A 140 31.86 11.24 13.90
N LEU A 141 31.38 11.79 12.77
CA LEU A 141 30.28 12.75 12.73
C LEU A 141 28.98 12.11 12.26
N PRO A 142 27.82 12.58 12.71
CA PRO A 142 26.54 12.16 12.16
C PRO A 142 26.33 12.73 10.75
N HIS A 143 25.46 12.07 9.97
CA HIS A 143 25.25 12.40 8.55
C HIS A 143 24.89 13.86 8.28
N TRP A 144 24.15 14.55 9.15
CA TRP A 144 23.82 15.97 8.98
C TRP A 144 25.02 16.90 9.13
N GLU A 145 26.04 16.52 9.91
CA GLU A 145 27.29 17.27 10.02
C GLU A 145 28.24 16.94 8.85
N LEU A 146 28.30 15.67 8.43
CA LEU A 146 29.01 15.27 7.22
C LEU A 146 28.44 15.94 5.97
N ALA A 147 27.11 16.02 5.86
CA ALA A 147 26.43 16.72 4.78
C ALA A 147 26.84 18.20 4.68
N ARG A 148 26.96 18.87 5.83
CA ARG A 148 27.42 20.27 5.90
C ARG A 148 28.93 20.37 5.65
N LYS A 149 29.74 19.50 6.26
CA LYS A 149 31.20 19.51 6.12
C LYS A 149 31.65 19.40 4.65
N TYR A 150 31.00 18.54 3.90
CA TYR A 150 31.31 18.29 2.48
C TYR A 150 30.41 19.03 1.49
N ASP A 151 29.50 19.86 1.98
CA ASP A 151 28.54 20.65 1.18
C ASP A 151 27.74 19.80 0.16
N ILE A 152 27.28 18.64 0.59
CA ILE A 152 26.61 17.66 -0.27
C ILE A 152 25.09 17.59 -0.08
N ILE A 153 24.59 18.05 1.07
CA ILE A 153 23.15 18.18 1.36
C ILE A 153 22.95 19.45 2.17
N ASP A 154 22.04 20.30 1.71
CA ASP A 154 21.71 21.58 2.32
C ASP A 154 20.27 21.60 2.83
N PHE A 155 20.12 21.53 4.15
CA PHE A 155 18.83 21.54 4.82
C PHE A 155 18.25 22.96 4.93
N ASP A 156 19.11 23.98 5.11
CA ASP A 156 18.70 25.37 5.26
C ASP A 156 18.16 25.94 3.93
N LEU A 157 18.78 25.55 2.82
CA LEU A 157 18.28 25.89 1.48
C LEU A 157 16.93 25.23 1.22
N GLY A 158 16.71 24.01 1.67
CA GLY A 158 15.42 23.33 1.60
C GLY A 158 14.33 24.06 2.39
N VAL A 159 14.65 24.51 3.61
CA VAL A 159 13.75 25.34 4.42
C VAL A 159 13.40 26.64 3.71
N LYS A 160 14.37 27.29 3.05
CA LYS A 160 14.16 28.53 2.28
C LYS A 160 13.21 28.33 1.08
N ILE A 161 13.31 27.19 0.37
CA ILE A 161 12.55 26.91 -0.85
C ILE A 161 11.12 26.46 -0.50
N THR A 162 10.96 25.58 0.48
CA THR A 162 9.70 24.90 0.76
C THR A 162 9.35 24.88 2.26
N GLY A 163 10.29 24.41 3.10
CA GLY A 163 10.07 24.21 4.54
C GLY A 163 10.98 23.11 5.09
N ALA A 164 10.88 22.86 6.39
CA ALA A 164 11.61 21.76 7.04
C ALA A 164 11.20 20.40 6.44
N GLY A 165 12.13 19.46 6.35
CA GLY A 165 11.86 18.13 5.80
C GLY A 165 11.94 18.03 4.26
N PHE A 166 12.47 19.06 3.60
CA PHE A 166 12.73 19.10 2.14
C PHE A 166 14.21 19.38 1.87
N PRO A 167 15.14 18.41 2.00
CA PRO A 167 16.57 18.64 1.80
C PRO A 167 16.89 18.92 0.32
N VAL A 168 17.96 19.73 0.09
CA VAL A 168 18.53 19.96 -1.23
C VAL A 168 19.84 19.20 -1.34
N TYR A 169 19.90 18.20 -2.19
CA TYR A 169 21.12 17.45 -2.50
C TYR A 169 21.98 18.26 -3.48
N LYS A 170 23.28 18.31 -3.26
CA LYS A 170 24.24 19.14 -4.02
C LYS A 170 25.45 18.32 -4.47
N GLY A 171 26.03 18.66 -5.60
CA GLY A 171 27.31 18.12 -6.06
C GLY A 171 27.42 16.58 -6.00
N LYS A 172 28.39 16.05 -5.27
CA LYS A 172 28.59 14.61 -5.06
C LYS A 172 27.44 13.97 -4.31
N GLY A 173 26.71 14.68 -3.43
CA GLY A 173 25.52 14.19 -2.76
C GLY A 173 24.36 13.92 -3.73
N ALA A 174 24.07 14.87 -4.63
CA ALA A 174 23.07 14.68 -5.68
C ALA A 174 23.45 13.54 -6.64
N LYS A 175 24.74 13.41 -6.94
CA LYS A 175 25.23 12.30 -7.77
C LYS A 175 25.11 10.95 -7.07
N LEU A 176 25.38 10.87 -5.75
CA LEU A 176 25.19 9.66 -4.95
C LEU A 176 23.70 9.26 -4.88
N GLN A 177 22.81 10.22 -4.66
CA GLN A 177 21.35 9.97 -4.66
C GLN A 177 20.88 9.33 -5.97
N ARG A 178 21.27 9.93 -7.10
CA ARG A 178 20.93 9.39 -8.43
C ARG A 178 21.62 8.04 -8.70
N ALA A 179 22.84 7.84 -8.21
CA ALA A 179 23.56 6.57 -8.34
C ALA A 179 22.83 5.44 -7.63
N LEU A 180 22.30 5.68 -6.42
CA LEU A 180 21.50 4.70 -5.69
C LEU A 180 20.20 4.36 -6.41
N ILE A 181 19.50 5.36 -6.97
CA ILE A 181 18.28 5.11 -7.76
C ILE A 181 18.58 4.16 -8.92
N ASN A 182 19.60 4.48 -9.73
CA ASN A 182 19.96 3.67 -10.89
C ASN A 182 20.44 2.28 -10.46
N TYR A 183 21.25 2.18 -9.42
CA TYR A 183 21.73 0.91 -8.89
C TYR A 183 20.57 -0.01 -8.47
N PHE A 184 19.61 0.49 -7.70
CA PHE A 184 18.47 -0.31 -7.26
C PHE A 184 17.56 -0.73 -8.41
N LEU A 185 17.29 0.16 -9.38
CA LEU A 185 16.51 -0.18 -10.58
C LEU A 185 17.21 -1.26 -11.42
N ASP A 186 18.52 -1.14 -11.64
CA ASP A 186 19.29 -2.13 -12.38
C ASP A 186 19.31 -3.50 -11.66
N ARG A 187 19.44 -3.50 -10.33
CA ARG A 187 19.40 -4.75 -9.55
C ARG A 187 18.00 -5.39 -9.58
N ASN A 188 16.95 -4.59 -9.53
CA ASN A 188 15.58 -5.09 -9.61
C ASN A 188 15.27 -5.65 -11.00
N THR A 189 15.67 -4.96 -12.07
CA THR A 189 15.45 -5.45 -13.44
C THR A 189 16.26 -6.72 -13.71
N ALA A 190 17.49 -6.82 -13.21
CA ALA A 190 18.28 -8.06 -13.25
C ALA A 190 17.62 -9.22 -12.47
N ALA A 191 16.84 -8.94 -11.43
CA ALA A 191 16.05 -9.93 -10.69
C ALA A 191 14.69 -10.26 -11.36
N GLY A 192 14.45 -9.73 -12.56
CA GLY A 192 13.28 -10.02 -13.39
C GLY A 192 12.05 -9.15 -13.10
N TYR A 193 12.24 -7.99 -12.46
CA TYR A 193 11.18 -6.98 -12.37
C TYR A 193 11.17 -6.10 -13.63
N GLN A 194 10.01 -5.83 -14.17
CA GLN A 194 9.84 -4.86 -15.25
C GLN A 194 9.82 -3.46 -14.66
N GLU A 195 10.70 -2.59 -15.14
CA GLU A 195 10.69 -1.18 -14.76
C GLU A 195 9.52 -0.45 -15.41
N VAL A 196 8.86 0.40 -14.61
CA VAL A 196 7.80 1.30 -15.05
C VAL A 196 8.01 2.69 -14.44
N GLU A 197 7.65 3.73 -15.18
CA GLU A 197 7.70 5.13 -14.71
C GLU A 197 6.28 5.67 -14.57
N PRO A 198 5.68 5.57 -13.37
CA PRO A 198 4.30 5.97 -13.15
C PRO A 198 4.14 7.47 -12.85
N PRO A 199 2.93 8.04 -13.00
CA PRO A 199 2.62 9.37 -12.51
C PRO A 199 2.83 9.49 -10.98
N VAL A 200 3.35 10.64 -10.54
CA VAL A 200 3.55 10.95 -9.11
C VAL A 200 2.35 11.66 -8.46
N MET A 201 1.34 11.98 -9.25
CA MET A 201 0.02 12.43 -8.80
C MET A 201 -1.03 11.41 -9.20
N VAL A 202 -1.89 11.04 -8.26
CA VAL A 202 -2.90 10.01 -8.46
C VAL A 202 -4.30 10.50 -8.08
N ASN A 203 -5.34 9.91 -8.66
CA ASN A 203 -6.72 10.18 -8.27
C ASN A 203 -7.13 9.43 -6.99
N ALA A 204 -8.27 9.81 -6.42
CA ALA A 204 -8.80 9.20 -5.20
C ALA A 204 -9.01 7.68 -5.33
N ALA A 205 -9.43 7.19 -6.52
CA ALA A 205 -9.64 5.77 -6.75
C ALA A 205 -8.33 4.97 -6.63
N SER A 206 -7.18 5.55 -7.01
CA SER A 206 -5.88 4.93 -6.84
C SER A 206 -5.45 4.88 -5.37
N GLY A 207 -5.65 5.96 -4.61
CA GLY A 207 -5.41 5.96 -3.17
C GLY A 207 -6.31 4.97 -2.42
N PHE A 208 -7.56 4.83 -2.84
CA PHE A 208 -8.49 3.84 -2.29
C PHE A 208 -8.04 2.40 -2.59
N GLY A 209 -7.59 2.13 -3.82
CA GLY A 209 -7.22 0.80 -4.29
C GLY A 209 -6.15 0.13 -3.42
N THR A 210 -5.14 0.87 -3.00
CA THR A 210 -4.04 0.38 -2.15
C THR A 210 -4.25 0.64 -0.65
N GLY A 211 -5.27 1.43 -0.28
CA GLY A 211 -5.67 1.61 1.12
C GLY A 211 -5.14 2.84 1.81
N GLN A 212 -4.50 3.77 1.09
CA GLN A 212 -4.13 5.09 1.62
C GLN A 212 -5.35 5.98 1.86
N LEU A 213 -6.43 5.75 1.11
CA LEU A 213 -7.71 6.42 1.35
C LEU A 213 -8.75 5.44 1.90
N PRO A 214 -9.62 5.90 2.82
CA PRO A 214 -9.64 7.21 3.46
C PRO A 214 -8.40 7.46 4.32
N ASP A 215 -7.81 8.66 4.20
CA ASP A 215 -6.59 9.07 4.91
C ASP A 215 -6.92 9.46 6.36
N LYS A 216 -6.97 8.48 7.24
CA LYS A 216 -7.32 8.66 8.65
C LYS A 216 -6.25 9.41 9.46
N GLU A 217 -5.01 9.35 9.01
CA GLU A 217 -3.84 9.92 9.69
C GLU A 217 -3.41 11.27 9.09
N GLY A 218 -4.04 11.71 8.00
CA GLY A 218 -3.71 12.96 7.34
C GLY A 218 -2.31 12.97 6.71
N GLN A 219 -1.85 11.83 6.19
CA GLN A 219 -0.49 11.68 5.67
C GLN A 219 -0.32 12.12 4.21
N MET A 220 -1.40 12.15 3.43
CA MET A 220 -1.31 12.46 2.00
C MET A 220 -1.38 13.97 1.74
N TYR A 221 -0.49 14.46 0.87
CA TYR A 221 -0.64 15.78 0.27
C TYR A 221 -1.75 15.74 -0.79
N HIS A 222 -2.69 16.67 -0.70
CA HIS A 222 -3.87 16.74 -1.55
C HIS A 222 -3.92 18.07 -2.31
N ALA A 223 -3.86 18.01 -3.64
CA ALA A 223 -4.13 19.13 -4.54
C ALA A 223 -5.65 19.27 -4.69
N THR A 224 -6.26 20.11 -3.85
CA THR A 224 -7.71 20.17 -3.65
C THR A 224 -8.49 20.68 -4.89
N VAL A 225 -7.89 21.53 -5.69
CA VAL A 225 -8.53 22.11 -6.90
C VAL A 225 -8.79 21.03 -7.95
N ASP A 226 -7.78 20.19 -8.19
CA ASP A 226 -7.83 19.13 -9.21
C ASP A 226 -8.24 17.76 -8.63
N ASN A 227 -8.37 17.69 -7.31
CA ASN A 227 -8.64 16.44 -6.57
C ASN A 227 -7.63 15.32 -6.85
N PHE A 228 -6.34 15.66 -6.88
CA PHE A 228 -5.24 14.71 -7.00
C PHE A 228 -4.43 14.64 -5.70
N TYR A 229 -3.85 13.48 -5.47
CA TYR A 229 -3.00 13.20 -4.32
C TYR A 229 -1.56 12.96 -4.77
N MET A 230 -0.60 13.53 -4.07
CA MET A 230 0.81 13.22 -4.30
C MET A 230 1.12 11.84 -3.71
N VAL A 231 1.86 11.02 -4.46
CA VAL A 231 2.13 9.64 -4.04
C VAL A 231 3.01 9.57 -2.80
N PRO A 232 2.60 8.81 -1.75
CA PRO A 232 3.46 8.56 -0.57
C PRO A 232 4.44 7.41 -0.80
N THR A 233 4.26 6.65 -1.90
CA THR A 233 5.02 5.48 -2.32
C THR A 233 4.65 5.12 -3.76
N ALA A 234 5.59 4.56 -4.52
CA ALA A 234 5.31 4.01 -5.86
C ALA A 234 4.34 2.82 -5.84
N GLU A 235 4.14 2.17 -4.69
CA GLU A 235 3.10 1.16 -4.49
C GLU A 235 1.76 1.61 -5.07
N VAL A 236 1.35 2.86 -4.78
CA VAL A 236 0.03 3.37 -5.16
C VAL A 236 -0.17 3.36 -6.67
N PRO A 237 0.63 4.06 -7.49
CA PRO A 237 0.42 4.06 -8.92
C PRO A 237 0.73 2.71 -9.56
N VAL A 238 1.76 1.98 -9.13
CA VAL A 238 2.19 0.72 -9.76
C VAL A 238 1.15 -0.38 -9.53
N THR A 239 0.64 -0.55 -8.31
CA THR A 239 -0.41 -1.55 -8.04
C THR A 239 -1.71 -1.22 -8.78
N ASN A 240 -2.02 0.08 -8.95
CA ASN A 240 -3.21 0.52 -9.67
C ASN A 240 -3.15 0.32 -11.20
N ILE A 241 -2.02 -0.05 -11.79
CA ILE A 241 -1.94 -0.54 -13.18
C ILE A 241 -2.92 -1.73 -13.38
N PHE A 242 -3.14 -2.50 -12.32
CA PHE A 242 -4.00 -3.68 -12.33
C PHE A 242 -5.43 -3.41 -11.79
N ARG A 243 -5.83 -2.15 -11.60
CA ARG A 243 -7.19 -1.82 -11.17
C ARG A 243 -8.21 -2.14 -12.28
N ASP A 244 -9.29 -2.85 -11.90
CA ASP A 244 -10.36 -3.34 -12.78
C ASP A 244 -9.86 -4.33 -13.86
N VAL A 245 -8.71 -5.00 -13.64
CA VAL A 245 -8.12 -5.95 -14.59
C VAL A 245 -8.50 -7.39 -14.22
N ILE A 246 -8.76 -8.19 -15.26
CA ILE A 246 -8.89 -9.63 -15.17
C ILE A 246 -7.72 -10.26 -15.92
N LEU A 247 -6.83 -10.89 -15.18
CA LEU A 247 -5.65 -11.57 -15.71
C LEU A 247 -5.96 -13.01 -16.13
N THR A 248 -5.17 -13.55 -17.05
CA THR A 248 -5.13 -14.99 -17.32
C THR A 248 -4.05 -15.65 -16.43
N PRO A 249 -4.13 -16.98 -16.17
CA PRO A 249 -3.16 -17.67 -15.32
C PRO A 249 -1.71 -17.56 -15.78
N ASP A 250 -1.47 -17.47 -17.10
CA ASP A 250 -0.17 -17.32 -17.74
C ASP A 250 0.41 -15.89 -17.64
N GLN A 251 -0.42 -14.90 -17.34
CA GLN A 251 0.01 -13.54 -17.06
C GLN A 251 0.51 -13.35 -15.61
N LEU A 252 0.41 -14.37 -14.76
CA LEU A 252 0.91 -14.32 -13.38
C LEU A 252 2.19 -15.16 -13.24
N PRO A 253 3.17 -14.72 -12.45
CA PRO A 253 3.19 -13.48 -11.68
C PRO A 253 3.51 -12.22 -12.51
N GLN A 254 3.01 -11.06 -12.06
CA GLN A 254 3.50 -9.75 -12.50
C GLN A 254 4.53 -9.23 -11.50
N LYS A 255 5.66 -8.75 -11.98
CA LYS A 255 6.75 -8.20 -11.16
C LYS A 255 7.13 -6.84 -11.73
N LEU A 256 6.90 -5.78 -10.98
CA LEU A 256 7.17 -4.41 -11.40
C LEU A 256 8.10 -3.70 -10.42
N THR A 257 8.93 -2.80 -10.93
CA THR A 257 9.73 -1.87 -10.13
C THR A 257 9.56 -0.45 -10.64
N ALA A 258 9.57 0.50 -9.73
CA ALA A 258 9.49 1.92 -10.07
C ALA A 258 10.27 2.77 -9.07
N TYR A 259 10.87 3.82 -9.57
CA TYR A 259 11.34 4.94 -8.77
C TYR A 259 10.26 6.04 -8.74
N THR A 260 10.00 6.60 -7.57
CA THR A 260 9.26 7.86 -7.44
C THR A 260 9.83 8.72 -6.32
N PRO A 261 9.78 10.06 -6.45
CA PRO A 261 9.70 10.90 -5.27
C PRO A 261 8.42 10.56 -4.50
N CYS A 262 8.53 10.50 -3.18
CA CYS A 262 7.45 10.18 -2.27
C CYS A 262 7.16 11.38 -1.38
N PHE A 263 5.89 11.61 -1.09
CA PHE A 263 5.44 12.78 -0.34
C PHE A 263 4.59 12.34 0.85
N ARG A 264 5.03 12.70 2.08
CA ARG A 264 4.31 12.39 3.32
C ARG A 264 4.22 13.64 4.18
N ARG A 265 3.04 13.91 4.73
CA ARG A 265 2.85 15.07 5.61
C ARG A 265 3.54 14.90 6.96
N GLU A 266 3.92 13.69 7.32
CA GLU A 266 4.59 13.35 8.58
C GLU A 266 3.87 13.97 9.81
N ALA A 267 2.53 13.97 9.76
CA ALA A 267 1.69 14.57 10.77
C ALA A 267 1.98 13.96 12.16
N GLY A 268 2.24 14.82 13.14
CA GLY A 268 2.55 14.40 14.51
C GLY A 268 4.02 14.06 14.81
N SER A 269 4.93 14.27 13.87
CA SER A 269 6.37 14.00 14.07
C SER A 269 7.13 15.24 14.52
N TYR A 270 7.90 15.13 15.61
CA TYR A 270 8.61 16.25 16.23
C TYR A 270 9.99 15.84 16.80
N GLY A 271 10.88 16.82 17.00
CA GLY A 271 12.11 16.69 17.79
C GLY A 271 13.25 15.94 17.09
N LYS A 272 13.92 15.04 17.81
CA LYS A 272 15.13 14.34 17.33
C LYS A 272 14.85 13.43 16.12
N ASP A 273 13.62 12.96 15.95
CA ASP A 273 13.25 12.04 14.88
C ASP A 273 13.17 12.70 13.50
N VAL A 274 13.09 14.04 13.44
CA VAL A 274 13.08 14.81 12.18
C VAL A 274 14.44 15.40 11.81
N ARG A 275 15.51 15.08 12.54
CA ARG A 275 16.83 15.67 12.28
C ARG A 275 17.51 15.00 11.08
N GLY A 276 18.10 15.82 10.20
CA GLY A 276 18.83 15.34 9.03
C GLY A 276 17.91 14.60 8.04
N LEU A 277 18.32 13.39 7.67
CA LEU A 277 17.60 12.52 6.72
C LEU A 277 16.65 11.50 7.38
N ASN A 278 16.45 11.57 8.68
CA ASN A 278 15.69 10.54 9.40
C ASN A 278 14.21 10.49 9.02
N ARG A 279 13.59 11.67 8.81
CA ARG A 279 12.18 11.80 8.48
C ARG A 279 11.94 13.04 7.63
N LEU A 280 11.41 12.85 6.44
CA LEU A 280 11.30 13.88 5.40
C LEU A 280 9.88 13.94 4.84
N HIS A 281 9.44 15.14 4.46
CA HIS A 281 8.18 15.36 3.73
C HIS A 281 8.27 14.95 2.27
N GLN A 282 9.47 15.07 1.67
CA GLN A 282 9.78 14.58 0.34
C GLN A 282 11.05 13.75 0.38
N PHE A 283 10.99 12.56 -0.21
CA PHE A 283 12.13 11.64 -0.31
C PHE A 283 12.01 10.72 -1.52
N ASP A 284 13.13 10.15 -1.93
CA ASP A 284 13.18 9.23 -3.06
C ASP A 284 13.11 7.77 -2.58
N LYS A 285 12.35 6.95 -3.32
CA LYS A 285 12.20 5.52 -3.03
C LYS A 285 12.09 4.71 -4.32
N VAL A 286 12.82 3.62 -4.38
CA VAL A 286 12.59 2.57 -5.38
C VAL A 286 11.72 1.51 -4.75
N GLU A 287 10.70 1.06 -5.47
CA GLU A 287 9.70 0.10 -5.01
C GLU A 287 9.66 -1.11 -5.92
N ILE A 288 9.39 -2.28 -5.34
CA ILE A 288 9.04 -3.50 -6.06
C ILE A 288 7.63 -3.92 -5.71
N VAL A 289 6.85 -4.29 -6.72
CA VAL A 289 5.45 -4.73 -6.58
C VAL A 289 5.28 -6.06 -7.28
N ARG A 290 4.55 -6.99 -6.66
CA ARG A 290 4.18 -8.26 -7.27
C ARG A 290 2.67 -8.47 -7.21
N ILE A 291 2.13 -9.03 -8.30
CA ILE A 291 0.77 -9.55 -8.39
C ILE A 291 0.90 -11.06 -8.56
N GLU A 292 0.36 -11.81 -7.63
CA GLU A 292 0.60 -13.26 -7.51
C GLU A 292 -0.71 -14.06 -7.44
N LYS A 293 -0.60 -15.35 -7.78
CA LYS A 293 -1.62 -16.31 -7.40
C LYS A 293 -1.58 -16.50 -5.87
N PRO A 294 -2.73 -16.71 -5.19
CA PRO A 294 -2.77 -16.86 -3.74
C PRO A 294 -1.81 -17.91 -3.19
N GLU A 295 -1.73 -19.08 -3.84
CA GLU A 295 -0.89 -20.21 -3.44
C GLU A 295 0.61 -19.93 -3.49
N ASN A 296 1.05 -18.94 -4.26
CA ASN A 296 2.46 -18.60 -4.44
C ASN A 296 2.89 -17.37 -3.62
N SER A 297 1.97 -16.61 -3.03
CA SER A 297 2.24 -15.28 -2.50
C SER A 297 3.21 -15.27 -1.31
N TYR A 298 3.20 -16.29 -0.47
CA TYR A 298 4.15 -16.37 0.65
C TYR A 298 5.57 -16.74 0.21
N ALA A 299 5.72 -17.66 -0.76
CA ALA A 299 7.02 -17.93 -1.38
C ALA A 299 7.54 -16.69 -2.13
N ALA A 300 6.64 -15.90 -2.75
CA ALA A 300 6.98 -14.64 -3.37
C ALA A 300 7.45 -13.59 -2.35
N LEU A 301 6.83 -13.54 -1.16
CA LEU A 301 7.26 -12.70 -0.06
C LEU A 301 8.68 -13.03 0.39
N ASP A 302 8.97 -14.32 0.60
CA ASP A 302 10.32 -14.79 0.98
C ASP A 302 11.37 -14.40 -0.07
N GLN A 303 11.04 -14.51 -1.37
CA GLN A 303 11.91 -14.07 -2.47
C GLN A 303 12.14 -12.55 -2.43
N MET A 304 11.11 -11.75 -2.14
CA MET A 304 11.24 -10.29 -2.03
C MET A 304 12.11 -9.90 -0.84
N VAL A 305 11.92 -10.55 0.31
CA VAL A 305 12.75 -10.33 1.51
C VAL A 305 14.22 -10.66 1.21
N ALA A 306 14.49 -11.82 0.59
CA ALA A 306 15.85 -12.22 0.22
C ALA A 306 16.48 -11.25 -0.81
N HIS A 307 15.70 -10.74 -1.76
CA HIS A 307 16.15 -9.76 -2.74
C HIS A 307 16.55 -8.42 -2.07
N VAL A 308 15.68 -7.87 -1.20
CA VAL A 308 15.97 -6.65 -0.45
C VAL A 308 17.21 -6.83 0.46
N GLU A 309 17.33 -7.98 1.10
CA GLU A 309 18.50 -8.34 1.89
C GLU A 309 19.79 -8.32 1.06
N SER A 310 19.74 -8.84 -0.17
CA SER A 310 20.93 -8.84 -1.05
C SER A 310 21.42 -7.42 -1.35
N LEU A 311 20.51 -6.46 -1.56
CA LEU A 311 20.85 -5.06 -1.80
C LEU A 311 21.56 -4.42 -0.61
N VAL A 312 21.11 -4.70 0.60
CA VAL A 312 21.74 -4.19 1.84
C VAL A 312 23.11 -4.80 2.05
N ASN A 313 23.25 -6.12 1.81
CA ASN A 313 24.53 -6.82 1.89
C ASN A 313 25.56 -6.28 0.89
N GLU A 314 25.14 -6.02 -0.35
CA GLU A 314 26.01 -5.47 -1.39
C GLU A 314 26.52 -4.05 -1.06
N LEU A 315 25.75 -3.28 -0.29
CA LEU A 315 26.17 -1.98 0.22
C LEU A 315 27.09 -2.07 1.44
N GLY A 316 27.27 -3.26 2.01
CA GLY A 316 28.12 -3.50 3.18
C GLY A 316 27.59 -2.90 4.49
N LEU A 317 26.30 -2.68 4.60
CA LEU A 317 25.69 -2.02 5.75
C LEU A 317 25.23 -3.03 6.80
N ARG A 318 25.36 -2.67 8.08
CA ARG A 318 24.83 -3.46 9.20
C ARG A 318 23.30 -3.31 9.28
N TYR A 319 22.59 -4.43 9.33
CA TYR A 319 21.13 -4.45 9.31
C TYR A 319 20.53 -5.49 10.27
N ARG A 320 19.24 -5.33 10.51
CA ARG A 320 18.38 -6.38 11.05
C ARG A 320 17.05 -6.44 10.26
N ILE A 321 16.45 -7.62 10.27
CA ILE A 321 15.13 -7.86 9.69
C ILE A 321 14.17 -8.16 10.83
N LEU A 322 13.07 -7.41 10.88
CA LEU A 322 12.00 -7.57 11.85
C LEU A 322 10.78 -8.19 11.16
N ARG A 323 10.11 -9.12 11.84
CA ARG A 323 8.72 -9.45 11.53
C ARG A 323 7.84 -8.65 12.47
N LEU A 324 6.98 -7.81 11.90
CA LEU A 324 6.16 -6.91 12.69
C LEU A 324 5.09 -7.66 13.47
N CYS A 325 4.84 -7.23 14.69
CA CYS A 325 3.74 -7.69 15.52
C CYS A 325 2.42 -7.01 15.12
N GLY A 326 1.31 -7.54 15.63
CA GLY A 326 -0.02 -7.06 15.26
C GLY A 326 -0.25 -5.57 15.52
N GLY A 327 0.30 -5.04 16.62
CA GLY A 327 0.15 -3.62 17.00
C GLY A 327 1.00 -2.64 16.19
N ASP A 328 2.00 -3.12 15.42
CA ASP A 328 2.88 -2.28 14.60
C ASP A 328 2.63 -2.44 13.09
N MET A 329 1.84 -3.43 12.70
CA MET A 329 1.52 -3.67 11.30
C MET A 329 0.63 -2.58 10.70
N SER A 330 0.84 -2.30 9.42
CA SER A 330 -0.07 -1.43 8.67
C SER A 330 -1.50 -1.98 8.62
N PHE A 331 -2.45 -1.07 8.44
CA PHE A 331 -3.88 -1.38 8.33
C PHE A 331 -4.17 -2.44 7.24
N THR A 332 -3.45 -2.40 6.13
CA THR A 332 -3.73 -3.18 4.93
C THR A 332 -2.96 -4.49 4.81
N SER A 333 -1.83 -4.66 5.52
CA SER A 333 -0.98 -5.84 5.38
C SER A 333 -1.49 -7.06 6.16
N ALA A 334 -1.25 -8.25 5.64
CA ALA A 334 -1.44 -9.53 6.33
C ALA A 334 -0.18 -10.00 7.07
N ILE A 335 0.99 -9.60 6.57
CA ILE A 335 2.30 -9.81 7.19
C ILE A 335 3.28 -8.79 6.61
N THR A 336 4.22 -8.33 7.44
CA THR A 336 5.24 -7.36 7.05
C THR A 336 6.59 -7.73 7.66
N TYR A 337 7.63 -7.57 6.85
CA TYR A 337 9.03 -7.61 7.29
C TYR A 337 9.65 -6.25 7.07
N ASP A 338 10.21 -5.65 8.14
CA ASP A 338 10.94 -4.40 8.06
C ASP A 338 12.44 -4.64 8.10
N PHE A 339 13.15 -3.87 7.30
CA PHE A 339 14.60 -3.80 7.32
C PHE A 339 15.02 -2.52 8.00
N GLU A 340 15.93 -2.64 8.96
CA GLU A 340 16.51 -1.51 9.65
C GLU A 340 18.03 -1.53 9.53
N LEU A 341 18.63 -0.34 9.33
CA LEU A 341 20.07 -0.14 9.39
C LEU A 341 20.48 0.44 10.74
N TRP A 342 21.65 0.05 11.20
CA TRP A 342 22.25 0.63 12.40
C TRP A 342 22.81 2.02 12.09
N SER A 343 22.31 3.06 12.75
CA SER A 343 22.93 4.38 12.72
C SER A 343 23.94 4.47 13.86
N ALA A 344 25.20 4.39 13.52
CA ALA A 344 26.30 4.41 14.50
C ALA A 344 26.37 5.74 15.27
N ALA A 345 26.09 6.86 14.60
CA ALA A 345 26.09 8.18 15.20
C ALA A 345 24.92 8.43 16.15
N GLN A 346 23.77 7.78 15.92
CA GLN A 346 22.57 7.95 16.75
C GLN A 346 22.41 6.82 17.78
N GLY A 347 23.16 5.72 17.65
CA GLY A 347 23.08 4.55 18.52
C GLY A 347 21.71 3.86 18.44
N ARG A 348 21.08 3.84 17.26
CA ARG A 348 19.75 3.26 17.06
C ARG A 348 19.54 2.64 15.67
N TRP A 349 18.56 1.77 15.58
CA TRP A 349 18.08 1.20 14.33
C TRP A 349 17.14 2.16 13.60
N LEU A 350 17.26 2.23 12.28
CA LEU A 350 16.43 3.08 11.40
C LEU A 350 15.88 2.24 10.27
N GLU A 351 14.56 2.17 10.16
CA GLU A 351 13.86 1.46 9.08
C GLU A 351 14.20 2.06 7.70
N ILE A 352 14.53 1.19 6.75
CA ILE A 352 14.85 1.55 5.36
C ILE A 352 13.94 0.88 4.32
N SER A 353 13.25 -0.18 4.70
CA SER A 353 12.35 -0.93 3.84
C SER A 353 11.30 -1.65 4.66
N SER A 354 10.12 -1.76 4.09
CA SER A 354 9.03 -2.57 4.58
C SER A 354 8.55 -3.46 3.43
N VAL A 355 8.59 -4.78 3.60
CA VAL A 355 8.18 -5.78 2.60
C VAL A 355 6.94 -6.49 3.09
N SER A 356 5.82 -6.36 2.36
CA SER A 356 4.50 -6.79 2.82
C SER A 356 3.78 -7.68 1.83
N ASN A 357 3.01 -8.64 2.37
CA ASN A 357 1.96 -9.35 1.65
C ASN A 357 0.59 -8.83 2.14
N PHE A 358 -0.25 -8.42 1.22
CA PHE A 358 -1.60 -7.91 1.50
C PHE A 358 -2.66 -8.97 1.25
N GLU A 359 -2.26 -10.13 0.79
CA GLU A 359 -3.17 -11.17 0.31
C GLU A 359 -4.19 -10.58 -0.68
N SER A 360 -5.47 -10.91 -0.55
CA SER A 360 -6.53 -10.42 -1.43
C SER A 360 -7.09 -9.03 -1.04
N TYR A 361 -6.58 -8.41 0.02
CA TYR A 361 -7.17 -7.19 0.58
C TYR A 361 -7.17 -6.02 -0.40
N GLN A 362 -6.01 -5.71 -0.98
CA GLN A 362 -5.90 -4.66 -2.01
C GLN A 362 -6.55 -5.11 -3.31
N ALA A 363 -6.37 -6.36 -3.72
CA ALA A 363 -6.99 -6.92 -4.92
C ALA A 363 -8.52 -6.78 -4.92
N ASN A 364 -9.17 -6.96 -3.77
CA ASN A 364 -10.61 -6.74 -3.63
C ASN A 364 -11.01 -5.26 -3.80
N ARG A 365 -10.20 -4.31 -3.30
CA ARG A 365 -10.42 -2.86 -3.54
C ARG A 365 -10.20 -2.48 -5.00
N LEU A 366 -9.14 -3.02 -5.60
CA LEU A 366 -8.76 -2.82 -6.99
C LEU A 366 -9.65 -3.54 -7.98
N LYS A 367 -10.45 -4.53 -7.53
CA LYS A 367 -11.17 -5.50 -8.37
C LYS A 367 -10.22 -6.26 -9.32
N CYS A 368 -8.98 -6.49 -8.88
CA CYS A 368 -7.98 -7.25 -9.62
C CYS A 368 -8.21 -8.74 -9.40
N ARG A 369 -8.45 -9.47 -10.48
CA ARG A 369 -8.85 -10.87 -10.45
C ARG A 369 -8.13 -11.66 -11.55
N TYR A 370 -8.18 -12.97 -11.44
CA TYR A 370 -7.79 -13.86 -12.54
C TYR A 370 -8.79 -15.01 -12.69
N LYS A 371 -8.85 -15.62 -13.87
CA LYS A 371 -9.58 -16.86 -14.05
C LYS A 371 -8.64 -18.02 -13.74
N ASP A 372 -9.03 -18.88 -12.81
CA ASP A 372 -8.26 -20.10 -12.53
C ASP A 372 -8.42 -21.14 -13.66
N GLU A 373 -7.73 -22.27 -13.53
CA GLU A 373 -7.74 -23.34 -14.53
C GLU A 373 -9.14 -23.95 -14.76
N ASN A 374 -10.05 -23.78 -13.79
CA ASN A 374 -11.43 -24.23 -13.88
C ASN A 374 -12.37 -23.12 -14.43
N GLY A 375 -11.83 -21.97 -14.84
CA GLY A 375 -12.58 -20.81 -15.32
C GLY A 375 -13.26 -20.00 -14.22
N LYS A 376 -12.99 -20.30 -12.93
CA LYS A 376 -13.54 -19.58 -11.79
C LYS A 376 -12.76 -18.30 -11.52
N MET A 377 -13.49 -17.23 -11.23
CA MET A 377 -12.88 -15.96 -10.86
C MET A 377 -12.33 -15.98 -9.44
N GLN A 378 -11.05 -15.67 -9.31
CA GLN A 378 -10.32 -15.56 -8.04
C GLN A 378 -9.73 -14.16 -7.90
N LEU A 379 -9.60 -13.67 -6.66
CA LEU A 379 -8.79 -12.50 -6.38
C LEU A 379 -7.31 -12.89 -6.42
N VAL A 380 -6.49 -12.00 -6.98
CA VAL A 380 -5.03 -12.13 -6.88
C VAL A 380 -4.57 -11.74 -5.47
N HIS A 381 -3.32 -12.06 -5.11
CA HIS A 381 -2.62 -11.47 -3.97
C HIS A 381 -1.68 -10.35 -4.46
N THR A 382 -1.57 -9.29 -3.69
CA THR A 382 -0.65 -8.18 -3.96
C THR A 382 0.45 -8.14 -2.89
N LEU A 383 1.67 -7.85 -3.32
CA LEU A 383 2.82 -7.68 -2.45
C LEU A 383 3.58 -6.43 -2.89
N ASN A 384 4.21 -5.75 -1.94
CA ASN A 384 5.17 -4.70 -2.24
C ASN A 384 6.37 -4.74 -1.29
N GLY A 385 7.41 -4.01 -1.66
CA GLY A 385 8.55 -3.76 -0.80
C GLY A 385 9.39 -2.60 -1.31
N SER A 386 9.94 -1.83 -0.38
CA SER A 386 10.89 -0.78 -0.74
C SER A 386 12.26 -1.39 -1.07
N SER A 387 12.80 -1.00 -2.19
CA SER A 387 14.08 -1.47 -2.72
C SER A 387 15.07 -0.32 -3.01
N LEU A 388 15.39 0.60 -2.14
CA LEU A 388 15.10 0.91 -0.75
C LEU A 388 14.56 2.36 -0.63
N ALA A 389 14.25 2.84 0.61
CA ALA A 389 14.02 4.25 0.89
C ALA A 389 15.38 4.96 1.06
N LEU A 390 15.70 5.88 0.13
CA LEU A 390 17.06 6.39 -0.03
C LEU A 390 17.59 7.25 1.13
N PRO A 391 16.81 8.11 1.80
CA PRO A 391 17.39 9.04 2.79
C PRO A 391 18.15 8.36 3.90
N ARG A 392 17.59 7.33 4.50
CA ARG A 392 18.23 6.62 5.61
C ARG A 392 19.38 5.72 5.13
N VAL A 393 19.31 5.21 3.89
CA VAL A 393 20.43 4.53 3.23
C VAL A 393 21.58 5.49 3.00
N VAL A 394 21.32 6.71 2.49
CA VAL A 394 22.35 7.76 2.33
C VAL A 394 22.94 8.12 3.70
N ALA A 395 22.08 8.32 4.71
CA ALA A 395 22.57 8.61 6.07
C ALA A 395 23.54 7.54 6.60
N ALA A 396 23.16 6.25 6.48
CA ALA A 396 24.02 5.14 6.89
C ALA A 396 25.32 5.07 6.06
N LEU A 397 25.23 5.22 4.74
CA LEU A 397 26.43 5.24 3.88
C LEU A 397 27.40 6.36 4.25
N LEU A 398 26.91 7.55 4.58
CA LEU A 398 27.75 8.67 5.02
C LEU A 398 28.36 8.39 6.40
N GLU A 399 27.59 7.85 7.34
CA GLU A 399 28.04 7.58 8.71
C GLU A 399 29.03 6.41 8.77
N ASP A 400 28.68 5.27 8.15
CA ASP A 400 29.43 4.02 8.30
C ASP A 400 30.73 3.99 7.47
N ASN A 401 30.75 4.74 6.36
CA ASN A 401 31.92 4.77 5.47
C ASN A 401 32.85 5.96 5.68
N GLN A 402 32.70 6.72 6.79
CA GLN A 402 33.64 7.80 7.11
C GLN A 402 35.04 7.23 7.39
N LYS A 403 36.02 7.92 6.83
CA LYS A 403 37.46 7.73 7.07
C LYS A 403 38.04 9.05 7.53
N ASP A 404 39.33 9.05 7.84
CA ASP A 404 40.03 10.29 8.18
C ASP A 404 40.08 11.23 6.96
N GLY A 405 39.24 12.27 7.01
CA GLY A 405 39.19 13.32 6.00
C GLY A 405 38.28 13.05 4.78
N TYR A 406 37.65 11.89 4.63
CA TYR A 406 36.76 11.59 3.50
C TYR A 406 35.72 10.55 3.87
N ILE A 407 34.74 10.36 2.97
CA ILE A 407 33.73 9.26 3.02
C ILE A 407 34.01 8.34 1.83
N GLU A 408 34.25 7.07 2.09
CA GLU A 408 34.45 6.06 1.04
C GLU A 408 33.12 5.68 0.39
N ILE A 409 33.12 5.47 -0.92
CA ILE A 409 31.94 4.99 -1.65
C ILE A 409 32.05 3.48 -1.81
N PRO A 410 31.01 2.70 -1.45
CA PRO A 410 30.97 1.27 -1.69
C PRO A 410 31.31 0.92 -3.14
N GLU A 411 32.07 -0.14 -3.34
CA GLU A 411 32.58 -0.53 -4.67
C GLU A 411 31.47 -0.68 -5.70
N VAL A 412 30.36 -1.28 -5.29
CA VAL A 412 29.17 -1.52 -6.15
C VAL A 412 28.54 -0.23 -6.68
N LEU A 413 28.73 0.90 -6.01
CA LEU A 413 28.19 2.21 -6.42
C LEU A 413 29.17 3.03 -7.29
N ARG A 414 30.46 2.70 -7.32
CA ARG A 414 31.48 3.48 -8.05
C ARG A 414 31.22 3.59 -9.55
N PRO A 415 30.71 2.56 -10.24
CA PRO A 415 30.34 2.69 -11.65
C PRO A 415 29.23 3.73 -11.88
N TYR A 416 28.31 3.89 -10.92
CA TYR A 416 27.20 4.83 -11.00
C TYR A 416 27.56 6.24 -10.55
N THR A 417 28.40 6.37 -9.52
CA THR A 417 28.86 7.67 -9.01
C THR A 417 29.92 8.30 -9.91
N GLY A 418 30.82 7.49 -10.50
CA GLY A 418 31.99 7.95 -11.22
C GLY A 418 33.07 8.55 -10.31
N PHE A 419 32.99 8.30 -8.99
CA PHE A 419 34.00 8.62 -7.98
C PHE A 419 33.97 7.56 -6.87
N ASP A 420 35.11 7.44 -6.15
CA ASP A 420 35.33 6.47 -5.08
C ASP A 420 35.20 7.07 -3.67
N ARG A 421 35.14 8.41 -3.54
CA ARG A 421 35.07 9.12 -2.26
C ARG A 421 34.46 10.51 -2.35
N ILE A 422 33.96 10.97 -1.20
CA ILE A 422 33.52 12.33 -0.93
C ILE A 422 34.48 12.95 0.08
N GLY A 423 35.09 14.05 -0.28
CA GLY A 423 36.15 14.72 0.49
C GLY A 423 37.35 15.02 -0.37
#